data_2f9234efb778e0ac2b522e735ddbe43a
#
_entry.id   2f9234efb778e0ac2b522e735ddbe43a
#
_cell.length_a   1.000
_cell.length_b   1.000
_cell.length_c   1.000
_cell.angle_alpha   90.00
_cell.angle_beta   90.00
_cell.angle_gamma   90.00
#
_symmetry.space_group_name_H-M   'P 1'
#
loop_
_entity.id
_entity.type
_entity.pdbx_description
1 polymer ?
#
loop_
_entity_poly.entity_id
_entity_poly.type
_entity_poly.pdbx_seq_one_letter_code
_entity_poly.pdbx_strand_id
1 'polypeptide(L)'
;MIEIKQLKGQKKYQEVTQLMNKHIQKMSENIKEEEIWFLEHENVFTAGSSTPKEFRIDEINKIPVIKVNRGGKITFHGPGQLVIYPLINLKKRKKNIIDYINSLEDICIKAFERSNIKLHRKKEKNRGLWAEKNNASKKIIFIGLRYSKGI
;
A
#
# COMPACT_ATOMS: atom_id res chain seq x y z
N MET A 1 -15.38 12.94 -7.50
CA MET A 1 -14.00 13.52 -7.51
C MET A 1 -13.16 12.75 -6.51
N ILE A 2 -11.83 12.57 -6.73
CA ILE A 2 -10.94 11.94 -5.72
C ILE A 2 -10.25 13.05 -4.96
N GLU A 3 -10.36 13.05 -3.64
CA GLU A 3 -9.64 14.00 -2.78
C GLU A 3 -8.24 13.46 -2.46
N ILE A 4 -7.22 14.32 -2.53
CA ILE A 4 -5.84 13.97 -2.16
C ILE A 4 -5.53 14.58 -0.81
N LYS A 5 -5.08 13.74 0.15
CA LYS A 5 -4.69 14.15 1.50
C LYS A 5 -3.23 13.83 1.78
N GLN A 6 -2.50 14.82 2.23
CA GLN A 6 -1.14 14.65 2.75
C GLN A 6 -1.15 14.75 4.28
N LEU A 7 -0.90 13.64 4.95
CA LEU A 7 -0.81 13.58 6.40
C LEU A 7 0.65 13.85 6.83
N LYS A 8 0.93 15.08 7.24
CA LYS A 8 2.27 15.54 7.61
C LYS A 8 2.80 14.81 8.87
N GLY A 9 4.11 14.58 8.90
CA GLY A 9 4.83 13.88 9.96
C GLY A 9 4.60 12.38 9.96
N GLN A 10 5.39 11.67 10.75
CA GLN A 10 5.28 10.22 10.90
C GLN A 10 4.00 9.85 11.66
N LYS A 11 3.33 8.79 11.24
CA LYS A 11 2.05 8.34 11.81
C LYS A 11 2.15 6.92 12.32
N LYS A 12 1.56 6.64 13.47
CA LYS A 12 1.40 5.28 13.97
C LYS A 12 0.48 4.48 13.04
N TYR A 13 0.91 3.28 12.69
CA TYR A 13 0.19 2.42 11.76
C TYR A 13 -1.26 2.15 12.20
N GLN A 14 -1.45 1.87 13.50
CA GLN A 14 -2.78 1.56 14.05
C GLN A 14 -3.74 2.76 13.96
N GLU A 15 -3.26 3.98 14.25
CA GLU A 15 -4.07 5.20 14.17
C GLU A 15 -4.55 5.43 12.73
N VAL A 16 -3.64 5.34 11.76
CA VAL A 16 -4.00 5.48 10.33
C VAL A 16 -5.00 4.39 9.91
N THR A 17 -4.78 3.14 10.33
CA THR A 17 -5.68 2.03 10.00
C THR A 17 -7.08 2.25 10.59
N GLN A 18 -7.20 2.78 11.80
CA GLN A 18 -8.50 3.13 12.40
C GLN A 18 -9.20 4.24 11.62
N LEU A 19 -8.48 5.28 11.21
CA LEU A 19 -9.02 6.36 10.38
C LEU A 19 -9.48 5.85 9.01
N MET A 20 -8.67 5.00 8.35
CA MET A 20 -9.06 4.37 7.08
C MET A 20 -10.33 3.53 7.23
N ASN A 21 -10.43 2.70 8.27
CA ASN A 21 -11.61 1.87 8.49
C ASN A 21 -12.89 2.72 8.67
N LYS A 22 -12.80 3.80 9.45
CA LYS A 22 -13.91 4.75 9.63
C LYS A 22 -14.29 5.44 8.31
N HIS A 23 -13.28 5.80 7.49
CA HIS A 23 -13.53 6.42 6.19
C HIS A 23 -14.20 5.44 5.21
N ILE A 24 -13.67 4.20 5.10
CA ILE A 24 -14.23 3.13 4.26
C ILE A 24 -15.69 2.82 4.65
N GLN A 25 -16.00 2.78 5.94
CA GLN A 25 -17.36 2.60 6.40
C GLN A 25 -18.27 3.72 5.85
N LYS A 26 -17.90 4.98 6.03
CA LYS A 26 -18.66 6.13 5.51
C LYS A 26 -18.76 6.14 3.99
N MET A 27 -17.73 5.69 3.28
CA MET A 27 -17.79 5.51 1.82
C MET A 27 -18.81 4.42 1.43
N SER A 28 -18.88 3.31 2.18
CA SER A 28 -19.86 2.23 1.91
C SER A 28 -21.31 2.69 2.14
N GLU A 29 -21.51 3.70 2.97
CA GLU A 29 -22.80 4.36 3.26
C GLU A 29 -23.07 5.57 2.33
N ASN A 30 -22.21 5.81 1.33
CA ASN A 30 -22.24 6.98 0.43
C ASN A 30 -22.16 8.35 1.14
N ILE A 31 -21.60 8.40 2.36
CA ILE A 31 -21.43 9.64 3.14
C ILE A 31 -20.12 10.33 2.80
N LYS A 32 -19.10 9.56 2.38
CA LYS A 32 -17.77 10.07 2.03
C LYS A 32 -17.38 9.66 0.62
N GLU A 33 -16.60 10.53 -0.02
CA GLU A 33 -16.01 10.31 -1.33
C GLU A 33 -14.69 9.53 -1.25
N GLU A 34 -14.17 9.15 -2.42
CA GLU A 34 -12.88 8.49 -2.57
C GLU A 34 -11.74 9.43 -2.19
N GLU A 35 -10.75 8.91 -1.51
CA GLU A 35 -9.57 9.67 -1.10
C GLU A 35 -8.28 8.90 -1.43
N ILE A 36 -7.17 9.64 -1.61
CA ILE A 36 -5.82 9.08 -1.67
C ILE A 36 -5.00 9.78 -0.59
N TRP A 37 -4.49 9.00 0.35
CA TRP A 37 -3.69 9.52 1.46
C TRP A 37 -2.20 9.27 1.22
N PHE A 38 -1.39 10.32 1.39
CA PHE A 38 0.06 10.30 1.32
C PHE A 38 0.62 10.54 2.71
N LEU A 39 1.48 9.67 3.20
CA LEU A 39 2.06 9.77 4.54
C LEU A 39 3.36 8.96 4.69
N GLU A 40 3.99 9.11 5.84
CA GLU A 40 5.03 8.23 6.35
C GLU A 40 4.58 7.60 7.67
N HIS A 41 5.04 6.38 7.95
CA HIS A 41 4.82 5.73 9.24
C HIS A 41 6.04 5.85 10.15
N GLU A 42 5.80 5.77 11.46
CA GLU A 42 6.83 5.36 12.40
C GLU A 42 7.34 3.95 12.05
N ASN A 43 8.49 3.56 12.59
CA ASN A 43 9.05 2.23 12.34
C ASN A 43 8.07 1.13 12.73
N VAL A 44 7.68 0.31 11.76
CA VAL A 44 6.75 -0.81 11.97
C VAL A 44 6.94 -1.89 10.92
N PHE A 45 6.87 -3.15 11.32
CA PHE A 45 6.66 -4.26 10.40
C PHE A 45 5.18 -4.61 10.31
N THR A 46 4.67 -4.84 9.12
CA THR A 46 3.33 -5.36 8.92
C THR A 46 3.40 -6.77 8.36
N ALA A 47 2.74 -7.74 9.00
CA ALA A 47 2.65 -9.12 8.56
C ALA A 47 1.32 -9.34 7.83
N GLY A 48 1.37 -9.45 6.50
CA GLY A 48 0.19 -9.62 5.64
C GLY A 48 -0.33 -11.06 5.63
N SER A 49 -1.45 -11.29 4.94
CA SER A 49 -2.19 -12.56 4.92
C SER A 49 -1.43 -13.75 4.35
N SER A 50 -0.34 -13.52 3.60
CA SER A 50 0.54 -14.60 3.08
C SER A 50 1.75 -14.88 3.98
N THR A 51 1.80 -14.28 5.17
CA THR A 51 2.81 -14.63 6.20
C THR A 51 2.44 -16.00 6.77
N PRO A 52 3.39 -16.93 6.95
CA PRO A 52 3.12 -18.24 7.54
C PRO A 52 2.42 -18.13 8.89
N LYS A 53 1.47 -19.05 9.18
CA LYS A 53 0.70 -19.03 10.43
C LYS A 53 1.56 -19.25 11.67
N GLU A 54 2.69 -19.96 11.49
CA GLU A 54 3.69 -20.25 12.52
C GLU A 54 4.53 -19.03 12.90
N PHE A 55 4.49 -17.99 12.08
CA PHE A 55 5.18 -16.73 12.36
C PHE A 55 4.47 -16.00 13.52
N ARG A 56 5.06 -16.11 14.69
CA ARG A 56 4.55 -15.54 15.97
C ARG A 56 5.54 -14.57 16.58
N ILE A 57 6.11 -13.70 15.79
CA ILE A 57 7.05 -12.69 16.25
C ILE A 57 6.28 -11.37 16.35
N ASP A 58 6.29 -10.78 17.53
CA ASP A 58 5.62 -9.51 17.82
C ASP A 58 6.57 -8.32 17.69
N GLU A 59 7.89 -8.59 17.58
CA GLU A 59 8.93 -7.57 17.48
C GLU A 59 10.15 -8.09 16.69
N ILE A 60 10.74 -7.23 15.84
CA ILE A 60 12.00 -7.48 15.15
C ILE A 60 12.93 -6.29 15.43
N ASN A 61 14.06 -6.50 16.08
CA ASN A 61 15.03 -5.45 16.42
C ASN A 61 14.36 -4.24 17.15
N LYS A 62 13.51 -4.52 18.13
CA LYS A 62 12.74 -3.50 18.90
C LYS A 62 11.74 -2.72 18.06
N ILE A 63 11.39 -3.20 16.86
CA ILE A 63 10.37 -2.63 15.99
C ILE A 63 9.15 -3.55 16.02
N PRO A 64 7.95 -3.03 16.34
CA PRO A 64 6.76 -3.86 16.46
C PRO A 64 6.35 -4.51 15.14
N VAL A 65 5.83 -5.72 15.22
CA VAL A 65 5.23 -6.47 14.11
C VAL A 65 3.71 -6.51 14.29
N ILE A 66 2.98 -5.93 13.35
CA ILE A 66 1.51 -5.87 13.39
C ILE A 66 0.93 -6.81 12.34
N LYS A 67 0.07 -7.75 12.76
CA LYS A 67 -0.69 -8.61 11.84
C LYS A 67 -1.80 -7.80 11.16
N VAL A 68 -1.89 -7.93 9.85
CA VAL A 68 -2.77 -7.11 9.01
C VAL A 68 -3.45 -7.94 7.91
N ASN A 69 -4.60 -7.45 7.42
CA ASN A 69 -5.42 -8.14 6.40
C ASN A 69 -5.12 -7.66 4.96
N ARG A 70 -3.93 -7.15 4.67
CA ARG A 70 -3.50 -6.90 3.30
C ARG A 70 -2.86 -8.15 2.69
N GLY A 71 -2.85 -8.25 1.38
CA GLY A 71 -2.09 -9.27 0.67
C GLY A 71 -0.57 -9.15 0.91
N GLY A 72 0.16 -10.23 0.61
CA GLY A 72 1.61 -10.29 0.74
C GLY A 72 2.12 -10.75 2.11
N LYS A 73 3.43 -10.79 2.24
CA LYS A 73 4.16 -11.24 3.44
C LYS A 73 4.51 -10.04 4.34
N ILE A 74 5.60 -10.15 5.10
CA ILE A 74 6.10 -9.10 5.98
C ILE A 74 6.64 -7.95 5.14
N THR A 75 6.35 -6.72 5.56
CA THR A 75 6.86 -5.49 4.95
C THR A 75 7.20 -4.50 6.06
N PHE A 76 8.33 -3.83 5.93
CA PHE A 76 8.75 -2.74 6.80
C PHE A 76 8.18 -1.41 6.30
N HIS A 77 7.76 -0.57 7.24
CA HIS A 77 7.46 0.84 7.01
C HIS A 77 8.25 1.69 8.02
N GLY A 78 8.70 2.86 7.59
CA GLY A 78 9.46 3.75 8.46
C GLY A 78 9.72 5.12 7.83
N PRO A 79 10.40 6.01 8.54
CA PRO A 79 10.75 7.34 8.07
C PRO A 79 11.47 7.33 6.73
N GLY A 80 11.13 8.28 5.86
CA GLY A 80 11.65 8.37 4.49
C GLY A 80 10.99 7.42 3.49
N GLN A 81 10.07 6.54 3.93
CA GLN A 81 9.28 5.70 3.04
C GLN A 81 7.91 6.33 2.79
N LEU A 82 7.67 6.79 1.57
CA LEU A 82 6.34 7.25 1.17
C LEU A 82 5.36 6.08 1.13
N VAL A 83 4.29 6.18 1.88
CA VAL A 83 3.15 5.26 1.86
C VAL A 83 1.95 5.95 1.25
N ILE A 84 1.30 5.28 0.29
CA ILE A 84 0.12 5.80 -0.39
C ILE A 84 -1.04 4.84 -0.13
N TYR A 85 -2.11 5.36 0.45
CA TYR A 85 -3.35 4.63 0.69
C TYR A 85 -4.46 5.15 -0.23
N PRO A 86 -4.72 4.49 -1.37
CA PRO A 86 -5.88 4.81 -2.21
C PRO A 86 -7.13 4.14 -1.62
N LEU A 87 -8.07 4.94 -1.15
CA LEU A 87 -9.38 4.52 -0.67
C LEU A 87 -10.38 4.68 -1.82
N ILE A 88 -10.50 3.65 -2.64
CA ILE A 88 -11.20 3.69 -3.93
C ILE A 88 -12.29 2.63 -3.98
N ASN A 89 -13.48 3.01 -4.41
CA ASN A 89 -14.61 2.10 -4.58
C ASN A 89 -14.56 1.39 -5.94
N LEU A 90 -13.96 0.21 -5.99
CA LEU A 90 -13.82 -0.57 -7.22
C LEU A 90 -15.16 -1.05 -7.76
N LYS A 91 -16.14 -1.34 -6.89
CA LYS A 91 -17.48 -1.75 -7.29
C LYS A 91 -18.18 -0.61 -8.05
N LYS A 92 -18.16 0.62 -7.52
CA LYS A 92 -18.72 1.81 -8.16
C LYS A 92 -18.04 2.10 -9.51
N ARG A 93 -16.73 1.81 -9.60
CA ARG A 93 -15.94 1.97 -10.84
C ARG A 93 -16.02 0.79 -11.80
N LYS A 94 -16.74 -0.27 -11.47
CA LYS A 94 -16.84 -1.51 -12.26
C LYS A 94 -15.47 -2.09 -12.65
N LYS A 95 -14.46 -1.96 -11.75
CA LYS A 95 -13.12 -2.49 -11.94
C LYS A 95 -12.88 -3.72 -11.07
N ASN A 96 -12.22 -4.73 -11.64
CA ASN A 96 -11.70 -5.82 -10.85
C ASN A 96 -10.35 -5.45 -10.21
N ILE A 97 -9.93 -6.23 -9.21
CA ILE A 97 -8.74 -5.95 -8.42
C ILE A 97 -7.43 -6.07 -9.23
N ILE A 98 -7.40 -6.95 -10.23
CA ILE A 98 -6.22 -7.17 -11.09
C ILE A 98 -6.00 -5.96 -11.98
N ASP A 99 -7.02 -5.49 -12.66
CA ASP A 99 -6.96 -4.29 -13.51
C ASP A 99 -6.62 -3.05 -12.69
N TYR A 100 -7.09 -2.99 -11.45
CA TYR A 100 -6.75 -1.90 -10.55
C TYR A 100 -5.26 -1.93 -10.17
N ILE A 101 -4.71 -3.08 -9.82
CA ILE A 101 -3.27 -3.23 -9.54
C ILE A 101 -2.44 -2.83 -10.76
N ASN A 102 -2.82 -3.30 -11.94
CA ASN A 102 -2.12 -2.96 -13.18
C ASN A 102 -2.15 -1.43 -13.41
N SER A 103 -3.30 -0.79 -13.17
CA SER A 103 -3.42 0.68 -13.27
C SER A 103 -2.51 1.42 -12.27
N LEU A 104 -2.39 0.93 -11.03
CA LEU A 104 -1.47 1.50 -10.03
C LEU A 104 -0.01 1.36 -10.48
N GLU A 105 0.36 0.20 -11.02
CA GLU A 105 1.71 -0.03 -11.55
C GLU A 105 2.01 0.90 -12.72
N ASP A 106 1.07 1.09 -13.66
CA ASP A 106 1.22 2.02 -14.78
C ASP A 106 1.40 3.47 -14.33
N ILE A 107 0.63 3.92 -13.35
CA ILE A 107 0.75 5.26 -12.78
C ILE A 107 2.15 5.45 -12.16
N CYS A 108 2.63 4.46 -11.41
CA CYS A 108 3.97 4.53 -10.81
C CYS A 108 5.07 4.56 -11.87
N ILE A 109 4.99 3.72 -12.91
CA ILE A 109 5.96 3.73 -14.02
C ILE A 109 6.04 5.12 -14.64
N LYS A 110 4.89 5.69 -15.04
CA LYS A 110 4.83 7.03 -15.65
C LYS A 110 5.34 8.13 -14.72
N ALA A 111 5.08 8.03 -13.42
CA ALA A 111 5.55 9.01 -12.45
C ALA A 111 7.08 9.00 -12.32
N PHE A 112 7.68 7.81 -12.27
CA PHE A 112 9.12 7.64 -12.13
C PHE A 112 9.90 7.94 -13.43
N GLU A 113 9.29 7.71 -14.59
CA GLU A 113 9.86 8.12 -15.88
C GLU A 113 10.16 9.62 -15.96
N ARG A 114 9.33 10.47 -15.32
CA ARG A 114 9.59 11.92 -15.22
C ARG A 114 10.85 12.27 -14.44
N SER A 115 11.33 11.35 -13.63
CA SER A 115 12.59 11.50 -12.86
C SER A 115 13.73 10.66 -13.46
N ASN A 116 13.62 10.24 -14.72
CA ASN A 116 14.58 9.37 -15.42
C ASN A 116 14.86 8.04 -14.71
N ILE A 117 13.90 7.52 -13.94
CA ILE A 117 13.99 6.21 -13.29
C ILE A 117 13.09 5.24 -14.03
N LYS A 118 13.69 4.23 -14.65
CA LYS A 118 12.95 3.17 -15.35
C LYS A 118 12.51 2.10 -14.37
N LEU A 119 11.20 1.94 -14.21
CA LEU A 119 10.60 0.86 -13.45
C LEU A 119 10.06 -0.22 -14.39
N HIS A 120 10.15 -1.48 -13.95
CA HIS A 120 9.61 -2.61 -14.70
C HIS A 120 8.87 -3.58 -13.80
N ARG A 121 7.92 -4.32 -14.37
CA ARG A 121 7.24 -5.44 -13.73
C ARG A 121 8.11 -6.69 -13.79
N LYS A 122 8.07 -7.52 -12.76
CA LYS A 122 8.56 -8.90 -12.86
C LYS A 122 7.40 -9.84 -13.14
N LYS A 123 7.65 -10.86 -13.96
CA LYS A 123 6.68 -11.91 -14.26
C LYS A 123 6.28 -12.62 -12.98
N GLU A 124 4.98 -12.93 -12.86
CA GLU A 124 4.33 -13.73 -11.82
C GLU A 124 4.32 -13.18 -10.39
N LYS A 125 3.50 -13.74 -9.54
CA LYS A 125 3.21 -13.63 -8.09
C LYS A 125 3.79 -12.47 -7.25
N ASN A 126 4.81 -11.77 -7.74
CA ASN A 126 5.46 -10.64 -7.06
C ASN A 126 4.94 -9.29 -7.56
N ARG A 127 3.75 -8.89 -7.10
CA ARG A 127 3.21 -7.56 -7.44
C ARG A 127 4.11 -6.44 -6.92
N GLY A 128 4.19 -5.33 -7.71
CA GLY A 128 5.05 -4.18 -7.46
C GLY A 128 6.03 -3.95 -8.60
N LEU A 129 6.96 -3.01 -8.42
CA LEU A 129 7.87 -2.58 -9.49
C LEU A 129 9.32 -2.59 -9.02
N TRP A 130 10.22 -2.87 -9.95
CA TRP A 130 11.66 -2.94 -9.75
C TRP A 130 12.39 -1.91 -10.60
N ALA A 131 13.54 -1.47 -10.11
CA ALA A 131 14.53 -0.71 -10.87
C ALA A 131 15.85 -1.45 -10.87
N GLU A 132 16.61 -1.28 -11.95
CA GLU A 132 17.98 -1.77 -12.05
C GLU A 132 18.96 -0.70 -11.55
N LYS A 133 19.92 -1.10 -10.71
CA LYS A 133 21.02 -0.26 -10.28
C LYS A 133 22.26 -1.13 -10.04
N ASN A 134 23.37 -0.79 -10.69
CA ASN A 134 24.66 -1.51 -10.57
C ASN A 134 24.51 -3.02 -10.80
N ASN A 135 23.84 -3.43 -11.88
CA ASN A 135 23.55 -4.82 -12.25
C ASN A 135 22.72 -5.60 -11.21
N ALA A 136 22.08 -4.92 -10.26
CA ALA A 136 21.19 -5.52 -9.28
C ALA A 136 19.76 -4.98 -9.45
N SER A 137 18.82 -5.92 -9.54
CA SER A 137 17.38 -5.59 -9.57
C SER A 137 16.85 -5.38 -8.16
N LYS A 138 16.37 -4.18 -7.85
CA LYS A 138 15.80 -3.83 -6.54
C LYS A 138 14.32 -3.51 -6.64
N LYS A 139 13.51 -4.06 -5.75
CA LYS A 139 12.11 -3.71 -5.65
C LYS A 139 11.95 -2.32 -5.03
N ILE A 140 11.35 -1.40 -5.77
CA ILE A 140 11.15 0.00 -5.37
C ILE A 140 9.72 0.24 -4.92
N ILE A 141 8.73 -0.34 -5.64
CA ILE A 141 7.32 -0.20 -5.30
C ILE A 141 6.77 -1.53 -4.79
N PHE A 142 6.20 -1.48 -3.60
CA PHE A 142 5.52 -2.60 -2.95
C PHE A 142 4.02 -2.35 -3.00
N ILE A 143 3.25 -3.31 -3.50
CA ILE A 143 1.79 -3.23 -3.56
C ILE A 143 1.20 -4.32 -2.68
N GLY A 144 0.43 -3.91 -1.69
CA GLY A 144 -0.34 -4.80 -0.83
C GLY A 144 -1.73 -4.22 -0.63
N LEU A 145 -2.75 -4.86 -1.18
CA LEU A 145 -4.13 -4.38 -1.12
C LEU A 145 -4.95 -5.14 -0.10
N ARG A 146 -5.90 -4.45 0.48
CA ARG A 146 -7.03 -5.00 1.20
C ARG A 146 -8.30 -4.60 0.45
N TYR A 147 -9.10 -5.58 0.07
CA TYR A 147 -10.39 -5.37 -0.57
C TYR A 147 -11.50 -5.72 0.41
N SER A 148 -12.35 -4.76 0.73
CA SER A 148 -13.44 -4.93 1.69
C SER A 148 -14.64 -4.08 1.28
N LYS A 149 -15.86 -4.63 1.32
CA LYS A 149 -17.12 -3.92 1.02
C LYS A 149 -17.15 -3.25 -0.38
N GLY A 150 -16.33 -3.71 -1.33
CA GLY A 150 -16.23 -3.11 -2.67
C GLY A 150 -15.18 -1.99 -2.78
N ILE A 151 -14.46 -1.70 -1.71
CA ILE A 151 -13.45 -0.65 -1.57
C ILE A 151 -12.10 -1.28 -1.26
#